data_b076bfeb64a6ef13d7db9f5897da70c0
#
_entry.id   b076bfeb64a6ef13d7db9f5897da70c0
#
_cell.length_a   1.000
_cell.length_b   1.000
_cell.length_c   1.000
_cell.angle_alpha   90.00
_cell.angle_beta   90.00
_cell.angle_gamma   90.00
#
_symmetry.space_group_name_H-M   'P 1'
#
loop_
_entity.id
_entity.type
_entity.pdbx_description
1 polymer ?
#
loop_
_entity_poly.entity_id
_entity_poly.type
_entity_poly.pdbx_seq_one_letter_code
_entity_poly.pdbx_strand_id
1 'polypeptide(L)'
;MQLFWEADGRQNQKVLIRDTVKQAYFNTMYVIFICENQSEIHYGMPVRMLLYDSVQYADQLKKKQKENKKAGNLKSSAEFLSGISKGEPFMPVVSVVFYYGDNPWDGPLTMEEMICLPDDAAELKEYLPRYKVHLVEPRSTDPGKFPGDWRLILETLRCGNHIKDLVQYVKKHEKELEDLSAKASKALLTMLGRDIKLKNDKEEISVCRALEELKEEGNAEGKKEEEVNIIRKMLRKRLTAITICHWLDVEEEFVKTVAELQDKYPEYSNAQILNEYETVNRH
;
A
#
# COMPACT_ATOMS: atom_id res chain seq x y z
N MET A 1 -14.28 10.55 11.63
CA MET A 1 -15.67 10.17 11.98
C MET A 1 -15.67 8.82 12.65
N GLN A 2 -16.44 8.65 13.72
CA GLN A 2 -16.54 7.39 14.46
C GLN A 2 -17.82 6.67 14.02
N LEU A 3 -17.69 5.43 13.60
CA LEU A 3 -18.81 4.54 13.37
C LEU A 3 -19.02 3.73 14.64
N PHE A 4 -20.24 3.79 15.17
CA PHE A 4 -20.67 2.99 16.31
C PHE A 4 -21.54 1.85 15.79
N TRP A 5 -21.22 0.61 16.18
CA TRP A 5 -22.15 -0.50 16.09
C TRP A 5 -22.19 -1.21 17.44
N GLU A 6 -23.35 -1.67 17.83
CA GLU A 6 -23.53 -2.56 18.96
C GLU A 6 -23.44 -4.00 18.47
N ALA A 7 -22.38 -4.70 18.88
CA ALA A 7 -22.34 -6.15 18.86
C ALA A 7 -22.17 -6.57 20.30
N ASP A 8 -23.06 -7.38 20.83
CA ASP A 8 -23.07 -7.91 22.21
C ASP A 8 -23.05 -6.84 23.33
N GLY A 9 -23.77 -5.73 23.17
CA GLY A 9 -23.89 -4.69 24.21
C GLY A 9 -22.61 -3.96 24.58
N ARG A 10 -21.53 -4.08 23.78
CA ARG A 10 -20.31 -3.30 23.90
C ARG A 10 -20.23 -2.29 22.79
N GLN A 11 -20.10 -1.01 23.15
CA GLN A 11 -19.80 0.05 22.18
C GLN A 11 -18.35 -0.10 21.71
N ASN A 12 -18.16 -0.63 20.49
CA ASN A 12 -16.87 -0.66 19.84
C ASN A 12 -16.72 0.58 18.95
N GLN A 13 -15.77 1.45 19.31
CA GLN A 13 -15.40 2.61 18.51
C GLN A 13 -14.37 2.16 17.45
N LYS A 14 -14.76 2.10 16.18
CA LYS A 14 -13.81 1.88 15.09
C LYS A 14 -13.46 3.22 14.45
N VAL A 15 -12.22 3.64 14.60
CA VAL A 15 -11.68 4.79 13.88
C VAL A 15 -11.30 4.30 12.49
N LEU A 16 -11.97 4.85 11.46
CA LEU A 16 -11.58 4.63 10.07
C LEU A 16 -10.46 5.61 9.72
N ILE A 17 -9.26 5.08 9.53
CA ILE A 17 -8.09 5.86 9.09
C ILE A 17 -8.02 5.74 7.56
N ARG A 18 -7.85 6.85 6.89
CA ARG A 18 -7.70 6.97 5.43
C ARG A 18 -6.36 7.60 5.13
N ASP A 19 -5.74 7.16 4.06
CA ASP A 19 -4.44 7.69 3.67
C ASP A 19 -4.54 9.13 3.17
N THR A 20 -5.43 9.38 2.21
CA THR A 20 -5.57 10.71 1.65
C THR A 20 -7.01 11.00 1.24
N VAL A 21 -7.52 12.15 1.71
CA VAL A 21 -8.80 12.71 1.25
C VAL A 21 -8.56 14.15 0.80
N LYS A 22 -8.84 14.46 -0.45
CA LYS A 22 -8.69 15.80 -1.01
C LYS A 22 -9.96 16.23 -1.74
N GLN A 23 -10.27 17.51 -1.64
CA GLN A 23 -11.26 18.16 -2.46
C GLN A 23 -10.60 18.82 -3.64
N ALA A 24 -11.05 18.52 -4.85
CA ALA A 24 -10.55 19.10 -6.09
C ALA A 24 -11.70 19.74 -6.87
N TYR A 25 -11.35 20.78 -7.63
CA TYR A 25 -12.28 21.42 -8.56
C TYR A 25 -12.09 20.77 -9.94
N PHE A 26 -13.15 20.17 -10.44
CA PHE A 26 -13.14 19.49 -11.74
C PHE A 26 -14.22 20.11 -12.63
N ASN A 27 -13.81 20.77 -13.72
CA ASN A 27 -14.68 21.55 -14.59
C ASN A 27 -15.51 22.59 -13.79
N THR A 28 -16.79 22.30 -13.57
CA THR A 28 -17.74 23.19 -12.90
C THR A 28 -18.18 22.70 -11.53
N MET A 29 -17.59 21.62 -11.02
CA MET A 29 -18.00 21.03 -9.73
C MET A 29 -16.80 20.64 -8.86
N TYR A 30 -17.06 20.61 -7.56
CA TYR A 30 -16.12 20.01 -6.60
C TYR A 30 -16.31 18.50 -6.55
N VAL A 31 -15.20 17.78 -6.45
CA VAL A 31 -15.16 16.33 -6.32
C VAL A 31 -14.29 15.98 -5.12
N ILE A 32 -14.73 15.03 -4.32
CA ILE A 32 -13.93 14.48 -3.23
C ILE A 32 -13.19 13.27 -3.75
N PHE A 33 -11.86 13.35 -3.76
CA PHE A 33 -10.99 12.24 -4.09
C PHE A 33 -10.47 11.56 -2.82
N ILE A 34 -10.59 10.24 -2.80
CA ILE A 34 -10.00 9.37 -1.78
C ILE A 34 -8.97 8.50 -2.48
N CYS A 35 -7.74 8.51 -1.96
CA CYS A 35 -6.70 7.60 -2.40
C CYS A 35 -6.32 6.72 -1.22
N GLU A 36 -6.39 5.43 -1.42
CA GLU A 36 -5.97 4.39 -0.48
C GLU A 36 -4.72 3.72 -1.05
N ASN A 37 -3.58 3.86 -0.36
CA ASN A 37 -2.33 3.25 -0.79
C ASN A 37 -2.21 1.85 -0.20
N GLN A 38 -1.91 0.87 -1.03
CA GLN A 38 -1.82 -0.53 -0.62
C GLN A 38 -0.53 -1.16 -1.15
N SER A 39 0.27 -1.72 -0.25
CA SER A 39 1.40 -2.59 -0.57
C SER A 39 0.99 -4.07 -0.61
N GLU A 40 -0.06 -4.42 0.13
CA GLU A 40 -0.60 -5.77 0.21
C GLU A 40 -2.02 -5.84 -0.34
N ILE A 41 -2.42 -7.01 -0.85
CA ILE A 41 -3.76 -7.24 -1.36
C ILE A 41 -4.75 -7.30 -0.19
N HIS A 42 -5.78 -6.49 -0.26
CA HIS A 42 -6.85 -6.49 0.74
C HIS A 42 -8.14 -7.07 0.14
N TYR A 43 -8.42 -8.35 0.42
CA TYR A 43 -9.56 -9.06 -0.16
C TYR A 43 -10.94 -8.47 0.21
N GLY A 44 -11.04 -7.66 1.25
CA GLY A 44 -12.26 -6.92 1.61
C GLY A 44 -12.32 -5.50 1.05
N MET A 45 -11.55 -5.16 0.03
CA MET A 45 -11.41 -3.79 -0.47
C MET A 45 -12.73 -3.15 -0.92
N PRO A 46 -13.63 -3.82 -1.64
CA PRO A 46 -14.91 -3.21 -2.03
C PRO A 46 -15.74 -2.74 -0.83
N VAL A 47 -15.81 -3.54 0.23
CA VAL A 47 -16.52 -3.15 1.46
C VAL A 47 -15.83 -1.98 2.16
N ARG A 48 -14.50 -2.01 2.24
CA ARG A 48 -13.72 -0.95 2.86
C ARG A 48 -13.91 0.40 2.17
N MET A 49 -13.84 0.40 0.83
CA MET A 49 -14.03 1.63 0.04
C MET A 49 -15.47 2.12 0.09
N LEU A 50 -16.47 1.23 0.04
CA LEU A 50 -17.87 1.59 0.22
C LEU A 50 -18.13 2.26 1.57
N LEU A 51 -17.52 1.74 2.65
CA LEU A 51 -17.60 2.37 3.97
C LEU A 51 -16.98 3.77 3.97
N TYR A 52 -15.84 3.96 3.31
CA TYR A 52 -15.21 5.27 3.21
C TYR A 52 -16.06 6.28 2.45
N ASP A 53 -16.64 5.88 1.33
CA ASP A 53 -17.55 6.73 0.55
C ASP A 53 -18.82 7.07 1.33
N SER A 54 -19.39 6.08 2.00
CA SER A 54 -20.58 6.27 2.86
C SER A 54 -20.33 7.28 3.97
N VAL A 55 -19.14 7.24 4.57
CA VAL A 55 -18.72 8.23 5.58
C VAL A 55 -18.66 9.64 4.99
N GLN A 56 -18.12 9.80 3.77
CA GLN A 56 -18.06 11.12 3.12
C GLN A 56 -19.46 11.66 2.81
N TYR A 57 -20.35 10.82 2.31
CA TYR A 57 -21.75 11.24 2.07
C TYR A 57 -22.49 11.55 3.37
N ALA A 58 -22.27 10.79 4.44
CA ALA A 58 -22.85 11.07 5.74
C ALA A 58 -22.36 12.41 6.34
N ASP A 59 -21.07 12.75 6.14
CA ASP A 59 -20.53 14.04 6.57
C ASP A 59 -21.13 15.21 5.76
N GLN A 60 -21.28 15.05 4.45
CA GLN A 60 -21.95 16.03 3.60
C GLN A 60 -23.41 16.23 4.05
N LEU A 61 -24.11 15.12 4.30
CA LEU A 61 -25.50 15.16 4.77
C LEU A 61 -25.65 15.98 6.07
N LYS A 62 -24.83 15.65 7.08
CA LYS A 62 -24.84 16.38 8.36
C LYS A 62 -24.53 17.87 8.20
N LYS A 63 -23.56 18.20 7.35
CA LYS A 63 -23.19 19.59 7.07
C LYS A 63 -24.33 20.35 6.45
N LYS A 64 -24.96 19.79 5.39
CA LYS A 64 -26.08 20.39 4.70
C LYS A 64 -27.31 20.58 5.62
N GLN A 65 -27.66 19.57 6.43
CA GLN A 65 -28.73 19.65 7.42
C GLN A 65 -28.51 20.84 8.40
N LYS A 66 -27.26 21.00 8.88
CA LYS A 66 -26.89 22.09 9.78
C LYS A 66 -26.99 23.46 9.09
N GLU A 67 -26.54 23.57 7.86
CA GLU A 67 -26.54 24.78 7.07
C GLU A 67 -27.97 25.19 6.71
N ASN A 68 -28.82 24.28 6.24
CA ASN A 68 -30.20 24.50 5.88
C ASN A 68 -31.06 24.93 7.09
N LYS A 69 -30.84 24.25 8.23
CA LYS A 69 -31.53 24.63 9.49
C LYS A 69 -31.15 26.05 9.93
N LYS A 70 -29.89 26.43 9.82
CA LYS A 70 -29.37 27.75 10.17
C LYS A 70 -29.88 28.84 9.22
N ALA A 71 -29.93 28.52 7.92
CA ALA A 71 -30.37 29.48 6.89
C ALA A 71 -31.88 29.60 6.72
N GLY A 72 -32.67 28.68 7.33
CA GLY A 72 -34.12 28.66 7.15
C GLY A 72 -34.58 28.30 5.74
N ASN A 73 -33.78 27.52 5.00
CA ASN A 73 -34.02 27.21 3.59
C ASN A 73 -35.09 26.13 3.33
N LEU A 74 -35.53 25.42 4.37
CA LEU A 74 -36.48 24.32 4.28
C LEU A 74 -37.90 24.84 4.16
N LYS A 75 -38.66 24.36 3.16
CA LYS A 75 -39.97 24.91 2.79
C LYS A 75 -41.13 23.93 2.97
N SER A 76 -40.86 22.62 2.98
CA SER A 76 -41.88 21.57 3.06
C SER A 76 -41.65 20.64 4.23
N SER A 77 -42.69 19.90 4.64
CA SER A 77 -42.57 18.90 5.71
C SER A 77 -41.52 17.82 5.38
N ALA A 78 -41.38 17.43 4.12
CA ALA A 78 -40.40 16.47 3.67
C ALA A 78 -38.96 17.01 3.80
N GLU A 79 -38.75 18.31 3.49
CA GLU A 79 -37.47 18.98 3.66
C GLU A 79 -37.11 19.14 5.15
N PHE A 80 -38.10 19.49 5.99
CA PHE A 80 -37.90 19.54 7.44
C PHE A 80 -37.56 18.18 8.02
N LEU A 81 -38.19 17.09 7.56
CA LEU A 81 -37.90 15.73 8.00
C LEU A 81 -36.49 15.30 7.62
N SER A 82 -36.10 15.56 6.38
CA SER A 82 -34.76 15.16 5.85
C SER A 82 -33.64 16.14 6.24
N GLY A 83 -33.99 17.42 6.48
CA GLY A 83 -33.02 18.51 6.64
C GLY A 83 -32.31 18.93 5.35
N ILE A 84 -32.81 18.46 4.18
CA ILE A 84 -32.24 18.73 2.86
C ILE A 84 -33.30 19.39 1.99
N SER A 85 -32.90 20.44 1.25
CA SER A 85 -33.79 21.11 0.29
C SER A 85 -33.99 20.22 -0.94
N LYS A 86 -35.18 20.26 -1.52
CA LYS A 86 -35.50 19.47 -2.71
C LYS A 86 -34.53 19.80 -3.86
N GLY A 87 -33.90 18.78 -4.40
CA GLY A 87 -32.95 18.92 -5.50
C GLY A 87 -31.53 19.38 -5.11
N GLU A 88 -31.25 19.51 -3.81
CA GLU A 88 -29.91 19.89 -3.34
C GLU A 88 -28.88 18.79 -3.62
N PRO A 89 -27.85 19.06 -4.45
CA PRO A 89 -26.90 18.01 -4.87
C PRO A 89 -25.85 17.74 -3.79
N PHE A 90 -25.34 16.53 -3.77
CA PHE A 90 -24.12 16.16 -3.06
C PHE A 90 -22.90 16.28 -3.96
N MET A 91 -21.74 16.56 -3.39
CA MET A 91 -20.47 16.45 -4.11
C MET A 91 -20.18 14.97 -4.38
N PRO A 92 -19.82 14.61 -5.63
CA PRO A 92 -19.43 13.23 -5.92
C PRO A 92 -18.19 12.85 -5.13
N VAL A 93 -18.15 11.62 -4.66
CA VAL A 93 -16.98 10.99 -4.02
C VAL A 93 -16.40 10.00 -5.01
N VAL A 94 -15.13 10.16 -5.32
CA VAL A 94 -14.37 9.25 -6.21
C VAL A 94 -13.24 8.64 -5.41
N SER A 95 -13.34 7.34 -5.19
CA SER A 95 -12.35 6.57 -4.44
C SER A 95 -11.49 5.73 -5.38
N VAL A 96 -10.18 5.81 -5.18
CA VAL A 96 -9.17 5.09 -5.97
C VAL A 96 -8.28 4.32 -5.01
N VAL A 97 -8.02 3.07 -5.34
CA VAL A 97 -7.00 2.25 -4.68
C VAL A 97 -5.74 2.29 -5.54
N PHE A 98 -4.65 2.79 -4.96
CA PHE A 98 -3.33 2.78 -5.57
C PHE A 98 -2.54 1.60 -5.00
N TYR A 99 -2.44 0.52 -5.78
CA TYR A 99 -1.79 -0.71 -5.38
C TYR A 99 -0.41 -0.82 -6.01
N TYR A 100 0.62 -0.87 -5.19
CA TYR A 100 2.02 -0.97 -5.62
C TYR A 100 2.75 -2.21 -5.07
N GLY A 101 2.00 -3.21 -4.58
CA GLY A 101 2.55 -4.47 -4.08
C GLY A 101 3.24 -5.30 -5.17
N ASP A 102 3.99 -6.32 -4.77
CA ASP A 102 4.84 -7.11 -5.65
C ASP A 102 4.09 -8.05 -6.57
N ASN A 103 2.98 -8.59 -6.09
CA ASN A 103 2.15 -9.51 -6.85
C ASN A 103 1.06 -8.75 -7.62
N PRO A 104 0.60 -9.25 -8.79
CA PRO A 104 -0.58 -8.71 -9.43
C PRO A 104 -1.78 -8.75 -8.50
N TRP A 105 -2.65 -7.72 -8.59
CA TRP A 105 -3.88 -7.73 -7.81
C TRP A 105 -4.80 -8.89 -8.22
N ASP A 106 -5.14 -9.76 -7.28
CA ASP A 106 -6.06 -10.89 -7.46
C ASP A 106 -7.30 -10.80 -6.55
N GLY A 107 -7.44 -9.69 -5.79
CA GLY A 107 -8.58 -9.46 -4.93
C GLY A 107 -9.83 -8.99 -5.68
N PRO A 108 -11.02 -9.07 -5.05
CA PRO A 108 -12.26 -8.60 -5.66
C PRO A 108 -12.22 -7.09 -5.90
N LEU A 109 -12.79 -6.67 -7.02
CA LEU A 109 -12.93 -5.26 -7.40
C LEU A 109 -14.39 -4.76 -7.29
N THR A 110 -15.34 -5.67 -7.10
CA THR A 110 -16.76 -5.33 -7.00
C THR A 110 -17.41 -5.98 -5.77
N MET A 111 -18.49 -5.38 -5.31
CA MET A 111 -19.32 -6.01 -4.25
C MET A 111 -19.93 -7.32 -4.71
N GLU A 112 -20.26 -7.44 -6.00
CA GLU A 112 -20.83 -8.66 -6.58
C GLU A 112 -19.89 -9.87 -6.46
N GLU A 113 -18.57 -9.65 -6.63
CA GLU A 113 -17.55 -10.71 -6.49
C GLU A 113 -17.40 -11.20 -5.04
N MET A 114 -17.85 -10.43 -4.05
CA MET A 114 -17.77 -10.77 -2.63
C MET A 114 -19.03 -11.43 -2.08
N ILE A 115 -20.14 -11.39 -2.82
CA ILE A 115 -21.42 -11.87 -2.35
C ILE A 115 -21.73 -13.21 -3.02
N CYS A 116 -21.92 -14.23 -2.19
CA CYS A 116 -22.39 -15.54 -2.66
C CYS A 116 -23.90 -15.57 -2.60
N LEU A 117 -24.55 -15.72 -3.76
CA LEU A 117 -25.99 -15.97 -3.85
C LEU A 117 -26.22 -17.43 -4.21
N PRO A 118 -27.18 -18.11 -3.54
CA PRO A 118 -27.66 -19.43 -3.97
C PRO A 118 -28.28 -19.34 -5.36
N ASP A 119 -28.25 -20.45 -6.11
CA ASP A 119 -28.76 -20.51 -7.49
C ASP A 119 -30.25 -20.14 -7.60
N ASP A 120 -31.04 -20.47 -6.59
CA ASP A 120 -32.46 -20.16 -6.47
C ASP A 120 -32.75 -18.73 -6.02
N ALA A 121 -31.75 -17.95 -5.71
CA ALA A 121 -31.84 -16.55 -5.26
C ALA A 121 -31.23 -15.56 -6.25
N ALA A 122 -31.02 -15.91 -7.50
CA ALA A 122 -30.40 -15.08 -8.52
C ALA A 122 -31.14 -13.73 -8.71
N GLU A 123 -32.44 -13.67 -8.49
CA GLU A 123 -33.27 -12.45 -8.54
C GLU A 123 -32.82 -11.38 -7.53
N LEU A 124 -32.25 -11.80 -6.40
CA LEU A 124 -31.75 -10.86 -5.38
C LEU A 124 -30.58 -10.00 -5.89
N LYS A 125 -29.95 -10.39 -6.98
CA LYS A 125 -28.84 -9.64 -7.59
C LYS A 125 -29.23 -8.21 -7.96
N GLU A 126 -30.49 -7.97 -8.33
CA GLU A 126 -30.98 -6.64 -8.67
C GLU A 126 -31.02 -5.67 -7.48
N TYR A 127 -31.12 -6.21 -6.27
CA TYR A 127 -31.22 -5.44 -5.03
C TYR A 127 -29.88 -5.22 -4.35
N LEU A 128 -28.80 -5.82 -4.86
CA LEU A 128 -27.48 -5.66 -4.28
C LEU A 128 -26.85 -4.32 -4.67
N PRO A 129 -26.07 -3.69 -3.77
CA PRO A 129 -25.35 -2.49 -4.10
C PRO A 129 -24.30 -2.75 -5.18
N ARG A 130 -24.40 -2.04 -6.28
CA ARG A 130 -23.40 -2.04 -7.36
C ARG A 130 -22.28 -1.10 -6.97
N TYR A 131 -21.23 -1.64 -6.39
CA TYR A 131 -20.05 -0.86 -6.03
C TYR A 131 -18.80 -1.45 -6.67
N LYS A 132 -18.00 -0.58 -7.29
CA LYS A 132 -16.77 -0.96 -7.97
C LYS A 132 -15.60 -0.15 -7.44
N VAL A 133 -14.51 -0.84 -7.11
CA VAL A 133 -13.22 -0.24 -6.77
C VAL A 133 -12.51 0.22 -8.04
N HIS A 134 -12.00 1.45 -8.04
CA HIS A 134 -11.11 1.94 -9.08
C HIS A 134 -9.67 1.65 -8.68
N LEU A 135 -9.10 0.60 -9.28
CA LEU A 135 -7.73 0.20 -9.04
C LEU A 135 -6.77 0.91 -10.00
N VAL A 136 -5.70 1.49 -9.45
CA VAL A 136 -4.54 1.97 -10.19
C VAL A 136 -3.35 1.11 -9.76
N GLU A 137 -2.86 0.32 -10.69
CA GLU A 137 -1.72 -0.56 -10.51
C GLU A 137 -0.60 -0.15 -11.49
N PRO A 138 0.62 0.19 -11.04
CA PRO A 138 1.70 0.64 -11.91
C PRO A 138 1.98 -0.29 -13.09
N ARG A 139 1.86 -1.60 -12.89
CA ARG A 139 2.14 -2.62 -13.92
C ARG A 139 1.19 -2.57 -15.10
N SER A 140 -0.09 -2.32 -14.86
CA SER A 140 -1.15 -2.32 -15.88
C SER A 140 -1.57 -0.92 -16.32
N THR A 141 -1.21 0.10 -15.54
CA THR A 141 -1.59 1.50 -15.79
C THR A 141 -0.63 2.16 -16.77
N ASP A 142 -1.14 2.80 -17.81
CA ASP A 142 -0.34 3.56 -18.76
C ASP A 142 0.19 4.86 -18.12
N PRO A 143 1.51 5.00 -17.87
CA PRO A 143 2.08 6.19 -17.23
C PRO A 143 1.89 7.46 -18.06
N GLY A 144 1.76 7.34 -19.38
CA GLY A 144 1.57 8.47 -20.28
C GLY A 144 0.25 9.22 -20.07
N LYS A 145 -0.72 8.61 -19.36
CA LYS A 145 -1.96 9.26 -18.95
C LYS A 145 -1.82 10.15 -17.72
N PHE A 146 -0.67 10.10 -17.05
CA PHE A 146 -0.41 10.83 -15.81
C PHE A 146 0.68 11.87 -16.06
N PRO A 147 0.37 13.18 -15.97
CA PRO A 147 1.37 14.22 -16.18
C PRO A 147 2.28 14.43 -14.96
N GLY A 148 3.46 15.01 -15.22
CA GLY A 148 4.42 15.43 -14.17
C GLY A 148 4.98 14.28 -13.36
N ASP A 149 5.14 14.50 -12.07
CA ASP A 149 5.78 13.57 -11.12
C ASP A 149 5.16 12.18 -11.11
N TRP A 150 3.85 12.07 -11.33
CA TRP A 150 3.14 10.80 -11.33
C TRP A 150 3.60 9.84 -12.44
N ARG A 151 3.98 10.37 -13.61
CA ARG A 151 4.53 9.55 -14.68
C ARG A 151 5.79 8.83 -14.21
N LEU A 152 6.73 9.59 -13.62
CA LEU A 152 7.99 9.03 -13.13
C LEU A 152 7.79 8.05 -11.97
N ILE A 153 6.87 8.36 -11.05
CA ILE A 153 6.51 7.44 -9.95
C ILE A 153 6.01 6.11 -10.52
N LEU A 154 5.05 6.13 -11.45
CA LEU A 154 4.48 4.91 -12.04
C LEU A 154 5.53 4.12 -12.82
N GLU A 155 6.36 4.79 -13.63
CA GLU A 155 7.42 4.13 -14.40
C GLU A 155 8.47 3.49 -13.48
N THR A 156 8.86 4.17 -12.39
CA THR A 156 9.80 3.62 -11.40
C THR A 156 9.20 2.40 -10.67
N LEU A 157 7.95 2.49 -10.22
CA LEU A 157 7.26 1.39 -9.54
C LEU A 157 6.98 0.20 -10.46
N ARG A 158 6.93 0.40 -11.78
CA ARG A 158 6.84 -0.69 -12.76
C ARG A 158 8.08 -1.59 -12.76
N CYS A 159 9.23 -1.04 -12.44
CA CYS A 159 10.46 -1.83 -12.30
C CYS A 159 10.34 -2.82 -11.12
N GLY A 160 9.42 -2.53 -10.18
CA GLY A 160 9.11 -3.40 -9.05
C GLY A 160 10.35 -3.71 -8.21
N ASN A 161 10.39 -4.91 -7.63
CA ASN A 161 11.51 -5.40 -6.83
C ASN A 161 12.66 -5.97 -7.69
N HIS A 162 12.61 -5.81 -9.02
CA HIS A 162 13.73 -6.18 -9.88
C HIS A 162 14.82 -5.12 -9.80
N ILE A 163 15.68 -5.22 -8.80
CA ILE A 163 16.75 -4.24 -8.52
C ILE A 163 17.56 -3.88 -9.77
N LYS A 164 17.82 -4.84 -10.66
CA LYS A 164 18.56 -4.59 -11.91
C LYS A 164 17.81 -3.63 -12.84
N ASP A 165 16.50 -3.85 -13.01
CA ASP A 165 15.67 -3.04 -13.89
C ASP A 165 15.47 -1.64 -13.29
N LEU A 166 15.26 -1.56 -11.97
CA LEU A 166 15.16 -0.31 -11.23
C LEU A 166 16.44 0.52 -11.36
N VAL A 167 17.62 -0.08 -11.15
CA VAL A 167 18.91 0.61 -11.29
C VAL A 167 19.14 1.09 -12.72
N GLN A 168 18.77 0.30 -13.72
CA GLN A 168 18.92 0.69 -15.12
C GLN A 168 17.97 1.85 -15.46
N TYR A 169 16.74 1.81 -14.97
CA TYR A 169 15.75 2.88 -15.14
C TYR A 169 16.24 4.18 -14.51
N VAL A 170 16.68 4.13 -13.23
CA VAL A 170 17.19 5.28 -12.49
C VAL A 170 18.37 5.94 -13.19
N LYS A 171 19.35 5.17 -13.64
CA LYS A 171 20.50 5.72 -14.41
C LYS A 171 20.08 6.42 -15.69
N LYS A 172 19.08 5.89 -16.37
CA LYS A 172 18.59 6.46 -17.62
C LYS A 172 17.81 7.77 -17.40
N HIS A 173 17.12 7.89 -16.28
CA HIS A 173 16.22 9.01 -15.95
C HIS A 173 16.70 9.85 -14.76
N GLU A 174 18.00 9.80 -14.45
CA GLU A 174 18.61 10.44 -13.28
C GLU A 174 18.19 11.91 -13.12
N LYS A 175 18.35 12.71 -14.18
CA LYS A 175 18.00 14.13 -14.17
C LYS A 175 16.50 14.38 -13.90
N GLU A 176 15.63 13.57 -14.53
CA GLU A 176 14.18 13.72 -14.35
C GLU A 176 13.77 13.33 -12.91
N LEU A 177 14.44 12.33 -12.31
CA LEU A 177 14.19 11.89 -10.94
C LEU A 177 14.73 12.88 -9.89
N GLU A 178 15.82 13.58 -10.19
CA GLU A 178 16.34 14.66 -9.36
C GLU A 178 15.41 15.89 -9.37
N ASP A 179 14.73 16.14 -10.49
CA ASP A 179 13.76 17.23 -10.63
C ASP A 179 12.40 16.94 -9.98
N LEU A 180 12.20 15.75 -9.39
CA LEU A 180 10.96 15.43 -8.68
C LEU A 180 10.75 16.38 -7.50
N SER A 181 9.48 16.77 -7.30
CA SER A 181 9.12 17.52 -6.10
C SER A 181 9.44 16.72 -4.83
N ALA A 182 9.85 17.39 -3.74
CA ALA A 182 10.17 16.73 -2.46
C ALA A 182 9.04 15.80 -1.96
N LYS A 183 7.78 16.17 -2.21
CA LYS A 183 6.63 15.32 -1.87
C LYS A 183 6.54 14.07 -2.73
N ALA A 184 6.82 14.19 -4.02
CA ALA A 184 6.83 13.06 -4.95
C ALA A 184 7.98 12.10 -4.65
N SER A 185 9.17 12.64 -4.38
CA SER A 185 10.36 11.87 -3.97
C SER A 185 10.09 11.07 -2.70
N LYS A 186 9.52 11.73 -1.67
CA LYS A 186 9.14 11.05 -0.42
C LYS A 186 8.11 9.95 -0.66
N ALA A 187 7.05 10.22 -1.43
CA ALA A 187 6.03 9.24 -1.74
C ALA A 187 6.62 8.02 -2.46
N LEU A 188 7.45 8.24 -3.48
CA LEU A 188 8.11 7.19 -4.24
C LEU A 188 8.99 6.31 -3.34
N LEU A 189 9.83 6.92 -2.50
CA LEU A 189 10.72 6.19 -1.61
C LEU A 189 9.95 5.40 -0.54
N THR A 190 8.87 5.96 0.00
CA THR A 190 7.98 5.24 0.93
C THR A 190 7.34 4.03 0.24
N MET A 191 6.88 4.16 -1.01
CA MET A 191 6.31 3.06 -1.79
C MET A 191 7.33 1.98 -2.15
N LEU A 192 8.61 2.34 -2.22
CA LEU A 192 9.74 1.42 -2.39
C LEU A 192 10.27 0.84 -1.05
N GLY A 193 9.51 1.02 0.04
CA GLY A 193 9.86 0.48 1.36
C GLY A 193 10.92 1.29 2.12
N ARG A 194 11.16 2.55 1.71
CA ARG A 194 12.11 3.45 2.39
C ARG A 194 11.38 4.54 3.17
N ASP A 195 11.44 4.44 4.48
CA ASP A 195 10.86 5.46 5.37
C ASP A 195 11.89 6.56 5.65
N ILE A 196 11.81 7.65 4.89
CA ILE A 196 12.69 8.81 5.06
C ILE A 196 12.02 9.81 6.01
N LYS A 197 12.58 9.93 7.20
CA LYS A 197 12.19 10.96 8.17
C LYS A 197 12.77 12.32 7.75
N LEU A 198 11.94 13.14 7.10
CA LEU A 198 12.31 14.52 6.82
C LEU A 198 12.29 15.34 8.12
N LYS A 199 13.36 16.06 8.39
CA LYS A 199 13.41 17.06 9.48
C LYS A 199 12.61 18.32 9.13
N ASN A 200 12.49 18.65 7.82
CA ASN A 200 11.73 19.81 7.31
C ASN A 200 11.22 19.52 5.89
N ASP A 201 10.08 20.13 5.50
CA ASP A 201 9.49 20.04 4.14
C ASP A 201 10.36 20.66 3.00
N LYS A 202 11.51 21.23 3.36
CA LYS A 202 12.46 21.89 2.43
C LYS A 202 13.75 21.08 2.22
N GLU A 203 13.87 19.89 2.80
CA GLU A 203 15.06 19.06 2.64
C GLU A 203 15.02 18.41 1.24
N GLU A 204 16.05 18.64 0.44
CA GLU A 204 16.23 17.99 -0.86
C GLU A 204 16.43 16.49 -0.64
N ILE A 205 15.54 15.69 -1.20
CA ILE A 205 15.64 14.22 -1.18
C ILE A 205 16.15 13.79 -2.54
N SER A 206 17.38 13.29 -2.60
CA SER A 206 17.88 12.63 -3.80
C SER A 206 17.33 11.20 -3.86
N VAL A 207 16.36 10.96 -4.74
CA VAL A 207 15.82 9.63 -5.04
C VAL A 207 16.92 8.72 -5.56
N CYS A 208 17.81 9.24 -6.41
CA CYS A 208 18.91 8.48 -7.01
C CYS A 208 19.87 7.96 -5.94
N ARG A 209 20.26 8.79 -4.97
CA ARG A 209 21.12 8.37 -3.86
C ARG A 209 20.46 7.31 -2.98
N ALA A 210 19.19 7.50 -2.62
CA ALA A 210 18.47 6.53 -1.81
C ALA A 210 18.33 5.17 -2.52
N LEU A 211 18.19 5.17 -3.84
CA LEU A 211 18.15 3.94 -4.64
C LEU A 211 19.52 3.31 -4.83
N GLU A 212 20.60 4.07 -4.85
CA GLU A 212 21.97 3.54 -4.82
C GLU A 212 22.27 2.83 -3.50
N GLU A 213 21.91 3.44 -2.38
CA GLU A 213 22.01 2.84 -1.06
C GLU A 213 21.23 1.50 -0.99
N LEU A 214 20.03 1.47 -1.57
CA LEU A 214 19.18 0.27 -1.68
C LEU A 214 19.86 -0.85 -2.48
N LYS A 215 20.53 -0.49 -3.56
CA LYS A 215 21.31 -1.43 -4.37
C LYS A 215 22.48 -2.02 -3.59
N GLU A 216 23.21 -1.18 -2.85
CA GLU A 216 24.35 -1.62 -2.05
C GLU A 216 23.90 -2.56 -0.94
N GLU A 217 22.80 -2.24 -0.25
CA GLU A 217 22.20 -3.10 0.75
C GLU A 217 21.73 -4.43 0.15
N GLY A 218 20.99 -4.41 -0.96
CA GLY A 218 20.55 -5.64 -1.64
C GLY A 218 21.70 -6.50 -2.16
N ASN A 219 22.80 -5.87 -2.60
CA ASN A 219 24.01 -6.61 -2.99
C ASN A 219 24.72 -7.23 -1.76
N ALA A 220 24.73 -6.52 -0.62
CA ALA A 220 25.30 -7.05 0.61
C ALA A 220 24.47 -8.21 1.16
N GLU A 221 23.14 -8.09 1.12
CA GLU A 221 22.21 -9.13 1.53
C GLU A 221 22.30 -10.37 0.63
N GLY A 222 22.35 -10.18 -0.69
CA GLY A 222 22.53 -11.26 -1.64
C GLY A 222 23.89 -12.01 -1.49
N LYS A 223 24.96 -11.30 -1.12
CA LYS A 223 26.25 -11.94 -0.78
C LYS A 223 26.14 -12.79 0.47
N LYS A 224 25.49 -12.29 1.53
CA LYS A 224 25.28 -13.06 2.76
C LYS A 224 24.40 -14.30 2.54
N GLU A 225 23.35 -14.18 1.71
CA GLU A 225 22.52 -15.35 1.35
C GLU A 225 23.34 -16.41 0.60
N GLU A 226 24.24 -16.01 -0.30
CA GLU A 226 25.13 -16.93 -1.00
C GLU A 226 26.15 -17.56 -0.04
N GLU A 227 26.67 -16.82 0.94
CA GLU A 227 27.49 -17.38 2.03
C GLU A 227 26.74 -18.45 2.81
N VAL A 228 25.48 -18.20 3.21
CA VAL A 228 24.61 -19.21 3.85
C VAL A 228 24.46 -20.44 2.94
N ASN A 229 24.22 -20.26 1.65
CA ASN A 229 24.10 -21.35 0.68
C ASN A 229 25.36 -22.20 0.63
N ILE A 230 26.53 -21.56 0.59
CA ILE A 230 27.85 -22.26 0.56
C ILE A 230 28.06 -23.00 1.88
N ILE A 231 27.83 -22.37 3.02
CA ILE A 231 27.93 -22.99 4.36
C ILE A 231 27.06 -24.25 4.42
N ARG A 232 25.77 -24.15 4.01
CA ARG A 232 24.84 -25.30 3.99
C ARG A 232 25.35 -26.44 3.11
N LYS A 233 25.89 -26.14 1.95
CA LYS A 233 26.50 -27.15 1.05
C LYS A 233 27.70 -27.84 1.68
N MET A 234 28.55 -27.09 2.40
CA MET A 234 29.72 -27.60 3.09
C MET A 234 29.36 -28.48 4.30
N LEU A 235 28.36 -28.05 5.09
CA LEU A 235 27.80 -28.81 6.22
C LEU A 235 27.23 -30.16 5.74
N ARG A 236 26.50 -30.19 4.62
CA ARG A 236 25.95 -31.41 4.01
C ARG A 236 27.09 -32.36 3.58
N LYS A 237 28.25 -31.84 3.24
CA LYS A 237 29.47 -32.61 2.94
C LYS A 237 30.23 -33.01 4.22
N ARG A 238 29.66 -32.78 5.43
CA ARG A 238 30.22 -33.12 6.73
C ARG A 238 31.55 -32.40 7.07
N LEU A 239 31.78 -31.22 6.49
CA LEU A 239 32.88 -30.36 6.92
C LEU A 239 32.60 -29.77 8.30
N THR A 240 33.64 -29.64 9.11
CA THR A 240 33.50 -29.04 10.45
C THR A 240 33.34 -27.53 10.37
N ALA A 241 32.68 -26.92 11.36
CA ALA A 241 32.50 -25.46 11.44
C ALA A 241 33.84 -24.72 11.35
N ILE A 242 34.88 -25.21 12.04
CA ILE A 242 36.23 -24.62 12.01
C ILE A 242 36.83 -24.63 10.59
N THR A 243 36.63 -25.72 9.85
CA THR A 243 37.10 -25.81 8.47
C THR A 243 36.37 -24.84 7.56
N ILE A 244 35.05 -24.72 7.74
CA ILE A 244 34.19 -23.79 6.96
C ILE A 244 34.60 -22.34 7.23
N CYS A 245 34.77 -21.96 8.51
CA CYS A 245 35.22 -20.64 8.91
C CYS A 245 36.55 -20.26 8.27
N HIS A 246 37.51 -21.19 8.30
CA HIS A 246 38.83 -20.96 7.69
C HIS A 246 38.78 -20.77 6.17
N TRP A 247 37.88 -21.48 5.47
CA TRP A 247 37.78 -21.41 4.01
C TRP A 247 37.01 -20.22 3.49
N LEU A 248 35.99 -19.77 4.27
CA LEU A 248 35.11 -18.67 3.85
C LEU A 248 35.44 -17.35 4.54
N ASP A 249 36.38 -17.35 5.51
CA ASP A 249 36.75 -16.19 6.32
C ASP A 249 35.51 -15.56 7.03
N VAL A 250 34.69 -16.44 7.61
CA VAL A 250 33.46 -16.07 8.34
C VAL A 250 33.55 -16.43 9.81
N GLU A 251 32.76 -15.79 10.63
CA GLU A 251 32.72 -16.03 12.08
C GLU A 251 32.19 -17.44 12.40
N GLU A 252 32.81 -18.08 13.41
CA GLU A 252 32.44 -19.43 13.83
C GLU A 252 30.99 -19.48 14.35
N GLU A 253 30.53 -18.44 15.00
CA GLU A 253 29.18 -18.31 15.52
C GLU A 253 28.13 -18.29 14.39
N PHE A 254 28.44 -17.60 13.29
CA PHE A 254 27.58 -17.60 12.10
C PHE A 254 27.42 -19.02 11.51
N VAL A 255 28.51 -19.75 11.36
CA VAL A 255 28.47 -21.13 10.83
C VAL A 255 27.72 -22.06 11.77
N LYS A 256 27.89 -21.94 13.08
CA LYS A 256 27.15 -22.72 14.09
C LYS A 256 25.65 -22.44 14.02
N THR A 257 25.26 -21.18 13.99
CA THR A 257 23.84 -20.79 13.89
C THR A 257 23.19 -21.31 12.60
N VAL A 258 23.89 -21.21 11.48
CA VAL A 258 23.40 -21.78 10.20
C VAL A 258 23.23 -23.30 10.31
N ALA A 259 24.14 -24.01 10.98
CA ALA A 259 24.03 -25.45 11.20
C ALA A 259 22.82 -25.80 12.08
N GLU A 260 22.66 -25.12 13.22
CA GLU A 260 21.54 -25.32 14.13
C GLU A 260 20.17 -25.04 13.46
N LEU A 261 20.06 -23.92 12.72
CA LEU A 261 18.84 -23.57 12.02
C LEU A 261 18.53 -24.56 10.88
N GLN A 262 19.56 -25.02 10.15
CA GLN A 262 19.36 -26.05 9.11
C GLN A 262 18.86 -27.38 9.69
N ASP A 263 19.38 -27.79 10.84
CA ASP A 263 18.96 -29.04 11.50
C ASP A 263 17.55 -28.92 12.11
N LYS A 264 17.24 -27.75 12.70
CA LYS A 264 15.94 -27.49 13.33
C LYS A 264 14.82 -27.24 12.32
N TYR A 265 15.15 -26.56 11.21
CA TYR A 265 14.21 -26.15 10.16
C TYR A 265 14.79 -26.47 8.77
N PRO A 266 14.77 -27.75 8.34
CA PRO A 266 15.36 -28.18 7.07
C PRO A 266 14.75 -27.49 5.83
N GLU A 267 13.49 -27.06 5.94
CA GLU A 267 12.70 -26.40 4.88
C GLU A 267 13.02 -24.91 4.72
N TYR A 268 13.70 -24.29 5.68
CA TYR A 268 14.01 -22.86 5.59
C TYR A 268 14.86 -22.53 4.36
N SER A 269 14.47 -21.46 3.66
CA SER A 269 15.30 -20.84 2.62
C SER A 269 16.55 -20.19 3.22
N ASN A 270 17.54 -19.84 2.38
CA ASN A 270 18.73 -19.15 2.85
C ASN A 270 18.40 -17.78 3.44
N ALA A 271 17.45 -17.06 2.84
CA ALA A 271 16.93 -15.78 3.35
C ALA A 271 16.30 -15.92 4.74
N GLN A 272 15.50 -16.96 4.98
CA GLN A 272 14.90 -17.21 6.29
C GLN A 272 15.96 -17.50 7.37
N ILE A 273 16.99 -18.29 7.03
CA ILE A 273 18.10 -18.56 7.96
C ILE A 273 18.86 -17.28 8.28
N LEU A 274 19.13 -16.45 7.27
CA LEU A 274 19.82 -15.18 7.46
C LEU A 274 19.01 -14.22 8.34
N ASN A 275 17.72 -14.09 8.12
CA ASN A 275 16.83 -13.28 8.94
C ASN A 275 16.79 -13.71 10.42
N GLU A 276 16.74 -15.01 10.69
CA GLU A 276 16.80 -15.54 12.04
C GLU A 276 18.15 -15.22 12.72
N TYR A 277 19.26 -15.41 12.00
CA TYR A 277 20.58 -15.05 12.49
C TYR A 277 20.69 -13.56 12.86
N GLU A 278 20.23 -12.67 11.97
CA GLU A 278 20.25 -11.22 12.22
C GLU A 278 19.33 -10.80 13.36
N THR A 279 18.20 -11.50 13.55
CA THR A 279 17.27 -11.22 14.66
C THR A 279 17.89 -11.57 16.01
N VAL A 280 18.59 -12.69 16.10
CA VAL A 280 19.28 -13.14 17.31
C VAL A 280 20.43 -12.18 17.67
N ASN A 281 21.15 -11.64 16.69
CA ASN A 281 22.32 -10.78 16.92
C ASN A 281 22.02 -9.28 17.02
N ARG A 282 20.76 -8.85 16.92
CA ARG A 282 20.32 -7.46 17.16
C ARG A 282 20.04 -7.15 18.65
N HIS A 283 20.18 -8.12 19.52
CA HIS A 283 20.04 -8.01 20.99
C HIS A 283 21.38 -8.21 21.68
#